data_f575f4b6c1601f31ff22f2d640d51aed
#
_entry.id   f575f4b6c1601f31ff22f2d640d51aed
#
_cell.length_a   1.000
_cell.length_b   1.000
_cell.length_c   1.000
_cell.angle_alpha   90.00
_cell.angle_beta   90.00
_cell.angle_gamma   90.00
#
_symmetry.space_group_name_H-M   'P 1'
#
loop_
_entity.id
_entity.type
_entity.pdbx_description
1 polymer ?
#
loop_
_entity_poly.entity_id
_entity_poly.type
_entity_poly.pdbx_seq_one_letter_code
_entity_poly.pdbx_strand_id
1 'polypeptide(L)'
;MTKLEQMGAKAKDASRFLMTAGSKKDIALGAIADALCENCEEILAANKIDLENGEKSGLTASLLDRLRLSGERINGMADGVRQVAALPDPVGRVLDGRTLKNGLQIEKVTVPMGVIGIIFEARPNVTSDAAALCLKAGSAVILRGGKEAFHSNMAIARVMRDALEKAGFPRDCVALVEDTTRQSVTELMQLSDYLDVLIPRGGAGLIKSVVENAKVPVIETGVGNCHIYVDKSADIEMAKNIVFNGKTSRPSVCNALETLLVHKDIAEKALPVIKAELDKKNVEIRGCDRTKQILGDCVVSATEEDYRIEFLDYIIAVKVVDSLDDAIAHIQKYSTGHSECIVTSDYNSANEFTARIDSAAVYVNASTRFTDGGEFGLGAEIGISTQKLHARGPMGLNELTSSKYIIRGNGQIR
;
A
#
# COMPACT_ATOMS: atom_id res chain seq x y z
N MET A 1 -29.80 -6.62 15.24
CA MET A 1 -28.66 -5.99 14.55
C MET A 1 -27.59 -5.66 15.59
N THR A 2 -26.37 -6.14 15.37
CA THR A 2 -25.20 -5.76 16.17
C THR A 2 -24.85 -4.28 15.94
N LYS A 3 -23.94 -3.72 16.75
CA LYS A 3 -23.46 -2.33 16.52
C LYS A 3 -22.75 -2.21 15.14
N LEU A 4 -22.01 -3.22 14.72
CA LEU A 4 -21.32 -3.22 13.41
C LEU A 4 -22.30 -3.35 12.25
N GLU A 5 -23.34 -4.15 12.35
CA GLU A 5 -24.42 -4.21 11.34
C GLU A 5 -25.17 -2.88 11.20
N GLN A 6 -25.45 -2.18 12.31
CA GLN A 6 -26.06 -0.84 12.28
C GLN A 6 -25.12 0.18 11.61
N MET A 7 -23.81 0.13 11.92
CA MET A 7 -22.78 0.95 11.28
C MET A 7 -22.73 0.66 9.77
N GLY A 8 -22.73 -0.62 9.40
CA GLY A 8 -22.74 -1.05 8.00
C GLY A 8 -23.96 -0.56 7.23
N ALA A 9 -25.16 -0.64 7.82
CA ALA A 9 -26.39 -0.12 7.22
C ALA A 9 -26.30 1.39 6.95
N LYS A 10 -25.85 2.18 7.94
CA LYS A 10 -25.65 3.63 7.78
C LYS A 10 -24.61 3.97 6.74
N ALA A 11 -23.49 3.22 6.69
CA ALA A 11 -22.45 3.39 5.67
C ALA A 11 -22.99 3.09 4.25
N LYS A 12 -23.87 2.07 4.09
CA LYS A 12 -24.56 1.80 2.81
C LYS A 12 -25.44 2.97 2.36
N ASP A 13 -26.20 3.57 3.27
CA ASP A 13 -26.99 4.74 2.93
C ASP A 13 -26.11 5.94 2.56
N ALA A 14 -25.02 6.16 3.29
CA ALA A 14 -24.04 7.19 2.99
C ALA A 14 -23.34 6.95 1.62
N SER A 15 -23.03 5.69 1.27
CA SER A 15 -22.43 5.36 -0.04
C SER A 15 -23.36 5.69 -1.22
N ARG A 16 -24.68 5.51 -1.06
CA ARG A 16 -25.67 5.92 -2.07
C ARG A 16 -25.67 7.42 -2.30
N PHE A 17 -25.52 8.20 -1.23
CA PHE A 17 -25.36 9.65 -1.34
C PHE A 17 -24.07 10.02 -2.09
N LEU A 18 -22.93 9.40 -1.72
CA LEU A 18 -21.63 9.67 -2.34
C LEU A 18 -21.59 9.33 -3.84
N MET A 19 -22.35 8.31 -4.27
CA MET A 19 -22.41 7.87 -5.67
C MET A 19 -22.82 9.00 -6.63
N THR A 20 -23.57 9.98 -6.16
CA THR A 20 -24.10 11.11 -6.95
C THR A 20 -23.52 12.46 -6.53
N ALA A 21 -22.60 12.50 -5.59
CA ALA A 21 -22.08 13.75 -5.02
C ALA A 21 -21.22 14.56 -6.01
N GLY A 22 -20.58 13.92 -7.01
CA GLY A 22 -19.75 14.59 -8.02
C GLY A 22 -18.65 15.45 -7.39
N SER A 23 -18.42 16.63 -7.94
CA SER A 23 -17.39 17.58 -7.46
C SER A 23 -17.63 18.12 -6.04
N LYS A 24 -18.82 17.95 -5.46
CA LYS A 24 -19.06 18.30 -4.05
C LYS A 24 -18.13 17.55 -3.10
N LYS A 25 -17.64 16.35 -3.49
CA LYS A 25 -16.64 15.59 -2.74
C LYS A 25 -15.36 16.38 -2.51
N ASP A 26 -14.94 17.18 -3.50
CA ASP A 26 -13.72 17.99 -3.41
C ASP A 26 -13.85 19.11 -2.38
N ILE A 27 -15.04 19.74 -2.31
CA ILE A 27 -15.37 20.73 -1.29
C ILE A 27 -15.35 20.10 0.11
N ALA A 28 -15.94 18.90 0.24
CA ALA A 28 -15.97 18.18 1.51
C ALA A 28 -14.56 17.76 1.97
N LEU A 29 -13.70 17.31 1.04
CA LEU A 29 -12.31 16.99 1.33
C LEU A 29 -11.50 18.24 1.73
N GLY A 30 -11.72 19.38 1.08
CA GLY A 30 -11.14 20.67 1.49
C GLY A 30 -11.54 21.05 2.92
N ALA A 31 -12.84 20.93 3.26
CA ALA A 31 -13.32 21.17 4.60
C ALA A 31 -12.72 20.21 5.66
N ILE A 32 -12.50 18.94 5.30
CA ILE A 32 -11.79 17.98 6.16
C ILE A 32 -10.35 18.42 6.39
N ALA A 33 -9.63 18.82 5.35
CA ALA A 33 -8.25 19.27 5.48
C ALA A 33 -8.10 20.49 6.38
N ASP A 34 -8.99 21.47 6.23
CA ASP A 34 -9.02 22.67 7.08
C ASP A 34 -9.36 22.31 8.53
N ALA A 35 -10.34 21.43 8.74
CA ALA A 35 -10.73 20.97 10.07
C ALA A 35 -9.61 20.20 10.79
N LEU A 36 -8.79 19.41 10.08
CA LEU A 36 -7.62 18.73 10.67
C LEU A 36 -6.62 19.75 11.21
N CYS A 37 -6.35 20.83 10.47
CA CYS A 37 -5.46 21.90 10.92
C CYS A 37 -6.08 22.69 12.10
N GLU A 38 -7.35 23.04 12.02
CA GLU A 38 -8.05 23.79 13.06
C GLU A 38 -8.14 23.04 14.40
N ASN A 39 -8.23 21.69 14.35
CA ASN A 39 -8.34 20.86 15.55
C ASN A 39 -7.00 20.14 15.89
N CYS A 40 -5.86 20.69 15.45
CA CYS A 40 -4.53 20.11 15.66
C CYS A 40 -4.25 19.84 17.15
N GLU A 41 -4.52 20.77 18.04
CA GLU A 41 -4.28 20.65 19.47
C GLU A 41 -5.06 19.49 20.11
N GLU A 42 -6.32 19.30 19.70
CA GLU A 42 -7.15 18.20 20.18
C GLU A 42 -6.59 16.84 19.71
N ILE A 43 -6.21 16.75 18.44
CA ILE A 43 -5.64 15.52 17.88
C ILE A 43 -4.30 15.20 18.59
N LEU A 44 -3.47 16.21 18.87
CA LEU A 44 -2.22 16.03 19.60
C LEU A 44 -2.46 15.60 21.05
N ALA A 45 -3.47 16.14 21.71
CA ALA A 45 -3.83 15.74 23.08
C ALA A 45 -4.25 14.25 23.12
N ALA A 46 -5.05 13.80 22.15
CA ALA A 46 -5.44 12.40 21.99
C ALA A 46 -4.22 11.50 21.68
N ASN A 47 -3.33 11.94 20.80
CA ASN A 47 -2.12 11.21 20.46
C ASN A 47 -1.15 11.06 21.65
N LYS A 48 -1.07 12.06 22.52
CA LYS A 48 -0.28 11.98 23.74
C LYS A 48 -0.72 10.81 24.63
N ILE A 49 -2.04 10.60 24.77
CA ILE A 49 -2.59 9.46 25.54
C ILE A 49 -2.14 8.13 24.93
N ASP A 50 -2.20 7.98 23.61
CA ASP A 50 -1.77 6.77 22.94
C ASP A 50 -0.26 6.53 23.10
N LEU A 51 0.57 7.57 23.03
CA LEU A 51 2.01 7.47 23.23
C LEU A 51 2.35 7.04 24.67
N GLU A 52 1.73 7.66 25.69
CA GLU A 52 1.92 7.28 27.09
C GLU A 52 1.51 5.82 27.36
N ASN A 53 0.39 5.36 26.75
CA ASN A 53 -0.05 3.99 26.83
C ASN A 53 0.89 3.02 26.10
N GLY A 54 1.39 3.44 24.94
CA GLY A 54 2.36 2.70 24.14
C GLY A 54 3.69 2.48 24.88
N GLU A 55 4.22 3.53 25.51
CA GLU A 55 5.44 3.45 26.34
C GLU A 55 5.24 2.51 27.53
N LYS A 56 4.13 2.64 28.25
CA LYS A 56 3.79 1.75 29.38
C LYS A 56 3.61 0.29 28.97
N SER A 57 3.14 0.04 27.74
CA SER A 57 2.96 -1.32 27.19
C SER A 57 4.22 -1.89 26.54
N GLY A 58 5.33 -1.15 26.52
CA GLY A 58 6.61 -1.61 26.00
C GLY A 58 6.71 -1.62 24.48
N LEU A 59 6.01 -0.73 23.77
CA LEU A 59 6.16 -0.60 22.33
C LEU A 59 7.60 -0.20 21.98
N THR A 60 8.13 -0.76 20.88
CA THR A 60 9.46 -0.41 20.39
C THR A 60 9.54 1.05 19.94
N ALA A 61 10.75 1.63 19.93
CA ALA A 61 10.98 3.00 19.47
C ALA A 61 10.45 3.23 18.04
N SER A 62 10.57 2.23 17.16
CA SER A 62 10.04 2.29 15.79
C SER A 62 8.51 2.34 15.76
N LEU A 63 7.82 1.58 16.60
CA LEU A 63 6.36 1.61 16.70
C LEU A 63 5.87 2.93 17.34
N LEU A 64 6.56 3.44 18.35
CA LEU A 64 6.27 4.75 18.94
C LEU A 64 6.46 5.89 17.94
N ASP A 65 7.50 5.84 17.08
CA ASP A 65 7.67 6.85 16.03
C ASP A 65 6.54 6.79 14.99
N ARG A 66 6.09 5.58 14.60
CA ARG A 66 4.93 5.41 13.71
C ARG A 66 3.63 5.94 14.30
N LEU A 67 3.46 5.81 15.61
CA LEU A 67 2.28 6.27 16.36
C LEU A 67 2.29 7.79 16.57
N ARG A 68 3.47 8.39 16.68
CA ARG A 68 3.66 9.79 17.03
C ARG A 68 3.10 10.73 15.96
N LEU A 69 2.28 11.68 16.38
CA LEU A 69 1.88 12.84 15.60
C LEU A 69 2.62 14.10 16.11
N SER A 70 2.75 15.07 15.22
CA SER A 70 3.21 16.43 15.49
C SER A 70 2.38 17.41 14.68
N GLY A 71 2.44 18.70 14.98
CA GLY A 71 1.75 19.70 14.15
C GLY A 71 2.15 19.60 12.67
N GLU A 72 3.43 19.36 12.39
CA GLU A 72 3.92 19.15 11.03
C GLU A 72 3.31 17.90 10.37
N ARG A 73 3.24 16.76 11.08
CA ARG A 73 2.63 15.53 10.58
C ARG A 73 1.12 15.70 10.32
N ILE A 74 0.40 16.44 11.19
CA ILE A 74 -1.03 16.74 10.99
C ILE A 74 -1.23 17.67 9.79
N ASN A 75 -0.39 18.69 9.61
CA ASN A 75 -0.40 19.52 8.42
C ASN A 75 -0.12 18.68 7.17
N GLY A 76 0.82 17.76 7.22
CA GLY A 76 1.09 16.80 6.15
C GLY A 76 -0.10 15.92 5.81
N MET A 77 -0.88 15.47 6.83
CA MET A 77 -2.15 14.75 6.61
C MET A 77 -3.16 15.64 5.87
N ALA A 78 -3.34 16.89 6.31
CA ALA A 78 -4.23 17.85 5.66
C ALA A 78 -3.82 18.13 4.21
N ASP A 79 -2.52 18.28 3.95
CA ASP A 79 -2.00 18.48 2.59
C ASP A 79 -2.22 17.23 1.72
N GLY A 80 -2.07 16.03 2.27
CA GLY A 80 -2.43 14.78 1.59
C GLY A 80 -3.91 14.74 1.21
N VAL A 81 -4.81 15.16 2.10
CA VAL A 81 -6.25 15.26 1.79
C VAL A 81 -6.51 16.30 0.67
N ARG A 82 -5.82 17.45 0.68
CA ARG A 82 -5.92 18.46 -0.40
C ARG A 82 -5.40 17.94 -1.73
N GLN A 83 -4.30 17.18 -1.72
CA GLN A 83 -3.77 16.53 -2.91
C GLN A 83 -4.79 15.55 -3.50
N VAL A 84 -5.42 14.70 -2.67
CA VAL A 84 -6.49 13.79 -3.11
C VAL A 84 -7.68 14.56 -3.67
N ALA A 85 -8.09 15.68 -3.05
CA ALA A 85 -9.18 16.52 -3.54
C ALA A 85 -8.86 17.07 -4.95
N ALA A 86 -7.62 17.44 -5.22
CA ALA A 86 -7.18 17.99 -6.50
C ALA A 86 -7.06 16.94 -7.63
N LEU A 87 -7.04 15.64 -7.31
CA LEU A 87 -6.97 14.58 -8.32
C LEU A 87 -8.25 14.55 -9.18
N PRO A 88 -8.17 14.12 -10.44
CA PRO A 88 -9.35 13.89 -11.27
C PRO A 88 -10.33 12.92 -10.61
N ASP A 89 -11.64 13.19 -10.77
CA ASP A 89 -12.67 12.28 -10.27
C ASP A 89 -12.58 10.93 -11.00
N PRO A 90 -12.38 9.80 -10.28
CA PRO A 90 -12.30 8.50 -10.92
C PRO A 90 -13.66 7.95 -11.33
N VAL A 91 -14.77 8.53 -10.85
CA VAL A 91 -16.14 8.05 -11.07
C VAL A 91 -16.73 8.63 -12.35
N GLY A 92 -17.42 7.79 -13.11
CA GLY A 92 -18.13 8.20 -14.34
C GLY A 92 -17.24 8.23 -15.60
N ARG A 93 -15.99 7.78 -15.52
CA ARG A 93 -15.12 7.66 -16.71
C ARG A 93 -15.62 6.58 -17.64
N VAL A 94 -15.72 6.88 -18.92
CA VAL A 94 -16.05 5.88 -19.95
C VAL A 94 -14.79 5.07 -20.26
N LEU A 95 -14.83 3.78 -19.97
CA LEU A 95 -13.74 2.83 -20.23
C LEU A 95 -13.82 2.24 -21.64
N ASP A 96 -15.03 2.00 -22.12
CA ASP A 96 -15.33 1.46 -23.45
C ASP A 96 -16.73 1.88 -23.85
N GLY A 97 -16.96 2.06 -25.16
CA GLY A 97 -18.26 2.41 -25.71
C GLY A 97 -18.42 1.94 -27.13
N ARG A 98 -19.62 1.40 -27.47
CA ARG A 98 -19.95 0.94 -28.81
C ARG A 98 -21.44 0.96 -29.11
N THR A 99 -21.78 1.09 -30.36
CA THR A 99 -23.16 0.91 -30.86
C THR A 99 -23.27 -0.46 -31.54
N LEU A 100 -24.23 -1.27 -31.13
CA LEU A 100 -24.51 -2.58 -31.74
C LEU A 100 -25.26 -2.43 -33.06
N LYS A 101 -25.28 -3.49 -33.87
CA LYS A 101 -25.99 -3.53 -35.19
C LYS A 101 -27.48 -3.23 -35.04
N ASN A 102 -28.09 -3.54 -33.92
CA ASN A 102 -29.50 -3.25 -33.61
C ASN A 102 -29.76 -1.85 -33.06
N GLY A 103 -28.72 -1.00 -32.98
CA GLY A 103 -28.81 0.38 -32.50
C GLY A 103 -28.65 0.57 -30.97
N LEU A 104 -28.47 -0.50 -30.18
CA LEU A 104 -28.16 -0.35 -28.75
C LEU A 104 -26.81 0.31 -28.58
N GLN A 105 -26.78 1.37 -27.77
CA GLN A 105 -25.55 2.03 -27.33
C GLN A 105 -25.13 1.44 -25.98
N ILE A 106 -23.91 0.93 -25.88
CA ILE A 106 -23.37 0.31 -24.69
C ILE A 106 -22.13 1.11 -24.28
N GLU A 107 -22.12 1.57 -23.03
CA GLU A 107 -20.97 2.20 -22.39
C GLU A 107 -20.57 1.42 -21.15
N LYS A 108 -19.29 1.16 -20.96
CA LYS A 108 -18.72 0.67 -19.70
C LYS A 108 -18.15 1.86 -18.96
N VAL A 109 -18.66 2.15 -17.75
CA VAL A 109 -18.28 3.32 -16.97
C VAL A 109 -17.77 2.92 -15.58
N THR A 110 -16.85 3.70 -15.02
CA THR A 110 -16.38 3.52 -13.65
C THR A 110 -17.45 3.95 -12.65
N VAL A 111 -17.53 3.22 -11.54
CA VAL A 111 -18.46 3.49 -10.43
C VAL A 111 -17.73 3.29 -9.09
N PRO A 112 -18.18 3.89 -7.98
CA PRO A 112 -17.66 3.60 -6.64
C PRO A 112 -17.74 2.11 -6.32
N MET A 113 -16.85 1.64 -5.45
CA MET A 113 -16.95 0.29 -4.87
C MET A 113 -18.20 0.14 -3.99
N GLY A 114 -18.57 1.19 -3.27
CA GLY A 114 -19.69 1.18 -2.33
C GLY A 114 -19.24 1.43 -0.91
N VAL A 115 -19.17 0.42 -0.06
CA VAL A 115 -18.67 0.52 1.33
C VAL A 115 -17.37 -0.26 1.44
N ILE A 116 -16.30 0.44 1.81
CA ILE A 116 -14.97 -0.12 1.96
C ILE A 116 -14.64 -0.29 3.45
N GLY A 117 -14.32 -1.50 3.88
CA GLY A 117 -13.78 -1.76 5.21
C GLY A 117 -12.25 -1.67 5.16
N ILE A 118 -11.64 -0.99 6.15
CA ILE A 118 -10.17 -0.90 6.25
C ILE A 118 -9.74 -1.28 7.65
N ILE A 119 -8.92 -2.33 7.76
CA ILE A 119 -8.33 -2.77 9.02
C ILE A 119 -6.86 -2.37 9.01
N PHE A 120 -6.41 -1.57 10.00
CA PHE A 120 -5.04 -1.06 10.03
C PHE A 120 -4.44 -1.05 11.43
N GLU A 121 -3.11 -1.04 11.50
CA GLU A 121 -2.32 -1.04 12.74
C GLU A 121 -1.67 0.33 12.97
N ALA A 122 -1.22 0.61 14.16
CA ALA A 122 -0.34 1.66 14.71
C ALA A 122 0.07 2.86 13.78
N ARG A 123 -0.86 3.38 12.96
CA ARG A 123 -0.62 4.51 12.04
C ARG A 123 -1.81 5.46 12.02
N PRO A 124 -1.88 6.47 12.90
CA PRO A 124 -3.03 7.37 12.97
C PRO A 124 -3.34 8.09 11.64
N ASN A 125 -2.33 8.42 10.84
CA ASN A 125 -2.49 9.07 9.54
C ASN A 125 -3.33 8.24 8.54
N VAL A 126 -3.34 6.91 8.66
CA VAL A 126 -4.15 6.04 7.79
C VAL A 126 -5.63 6.38 7.91
N THR A 127 -6.08 6.88 9.08
CA THR A 127 -7.47 7.30 9.28
C THR A 127 -7.88 8.39 8.29
N SER A 128 -7.05 9.43 8.08
CA SER A 128 -7.33 10.50 7.12
C SER A 128 -7.05 10.08 5.68
N ASP A 129 -5.91 9.44 5.43
CA ASP A 129 -5.45 9.10 4.10
C ASP A 129 -6.40 8.14 3.40
N ALA A 130 -6.76 7.05 4.11
CA ALA A 130 -7.68 6.05 3.60
C ALA A 130 -9.10 6.60 3.41
N ALA A 131 -9.60 7.41 4.37
CA ALA A 131 -10.92 8.01 4.24
C ALA A 131 -10.97 9.00 3.08
N ALA A 132 -9.95 9.84 2.88
CA ALA A 132 -9.90 10.79 1.77
C ALA A 132 -9.96 10.08 0.41
N LEU A 133 -9.18 9.01 0.23
CA LEU A 133 -9.19 8.21 -1.00
C LEU A 133 -10.56 7.56 -1.25
N CYS A 134 -11.17 6.95 -0.22
CA CYS A 134 -12.49 6.34 -0.34
C CYS A 134 -13.56 7.38 -0.69
N LEU A 135 -13.58 8.54 -0.02
CA LEU A 135 -14.52 9.63 -0.28
C LEU A 135 -14.37 10.18 -1.69
N LYS A 136 -13.14 10.42 -2.16
CA LYS A 136 -12.88 10.88 -3.54
C LYS A 136 -13.34 9.85 -4.57
N ALA A 137 -13.13 8.55 -4.29
CA ALA A 137 -13.64 7.46 -5.12
C ALA A 137 -15.17 7.26 -5.01
N GLY A 138 -15.87 8.07 -4.20
CA GLY A 138 -17.33 8.02 -4.05
C GLY A 138 -17.82 6.87 -3.16
N SER A 139 -16.95 6.29 -2.35
CA SER A 139 -17.24 5.16 -1.45
C SER A 139 -17.29 5.62 0.02
N ALA A 140 -18.21 5.07 0.80
CA ALA A 140 -18.17 5.20 2.25
C ALA A 140 -17.11 4.26 2.83
N VAL A 141 -16.57 4.60 4.01
CA VAL A 141 -15.50 3.81 4.63
C VAL A 141 -15.80 3.47 6.08
N ILE A 142 -15.57 2.21 6.46
CA ILE A 142 -15.57 1.76 7.85
C ILE A 142 -14.12 1.42 8.23
N LEU A 143 -13.58 2.21 9.13
CA LEU A 143 -12.21 2.14 9.62
C LEU A 143 -12.15 1.30 10.90
N ARG A 144 -11.19 0.40 11.00
CA ARG A 144 -10.86 -0.35 12.22
C ARG A 144 -9.38 -0.25 12.49
N GLY A 145 -8.97 0.70 13.32
CA GLY A 145 -7.58 0.91 13.71
C GLY A 145 -7.11 0.02 14.86
N GLY A 146 -5.81 -0.16 15.01
CA GLY A 146 -5.20 -0.84 16.15
C GLY A 146 -5.50 -0.14 17.49
N LYS A 147 -5.47 -0.92 18.58
CA LYS A 147 -5.72 -0.40 19.93
C LYS A 147 -4.70 0.63 20.40
N GLU A 148 -3.49 0.55 19.85
CA GLU A 148 -2.36 1.44 20.18
C GLU A 148 -2.56 2.88 19.70
N ALA A 149 -3.42 3.09 18.69
CA ALA A 149 -3.72 4.40 18.12
C ALA A 149 -5.20 4.82 18.36
N PHE A 150 -5.86 4.23 19.34
CA PHE A 150 -7.31 4.35 19.52
C PHE A 150 -7.76 5.80 19.71
N HIS A 151 -7.14 6.53 20.62
CA HIS A 151 -7.54 7.92 20.93
C HIS A 151 -7.26 8.85 19.74
N SER A 152 -6.12 8.69 19.09
CA SER A 152 -5.76 9.45 17.90
C SER A 152 -6.76 9.19 16.76
N ASN A 153 -7.06 7.93 16.47
CA ASN A 153 -8.00 7.56 15.40
C ASN A 153 -9.40 8.10 15.69
N MET A 154 -9.88 8.07 16.95
CA MET A 154 -11.15 8.63 17.38
C MET A 154 -11.21 10.13 17.17
N ALA A 155 -10.17 10.87 17.58
CA ALA A 155 -10.11 12.32 17.40
C ALA A 155 -10.13 12.71 15.92
N ILE A 156 -9.29 12.07 15.09
CA ILE A 156 -9.22 12.31 13.64
C ILE A 156 -10.57 12.00 12.98
N ALA A 157 -11.13 10.81 13.23
CA ALA A 157 -12.40 10.40 12.63
C ALA A 157 -13.56 11.35 13.05
N ARG A 158 -13.59 11.81 14.31
CA ARG A 158 -14.58 12.77 14.77
C ARG A 158 -14.44 14.09 14.03
N VAL A 159 -13.25 14.66 13.94
CA VAL A 159 -12.99 15.91 13.21
C VAL A 159 -13.44 15.81 11.76
N MET A 160 -13.11 14.71 11.09
CA MET A 160 -13.53 14.46 9.70
C MET A 160 -15.03 14.35 9.55
N ARG A 161 -15.72 13.63 10.45
CA ARG A 161 -17.18 13.46 10.46
C ARG A 161 -17.91 14.78 10.69
N ASP A 162 -17.39 15.63 11.59
CA ASP A 162 -17.96 16.95 11.87
C ASP A 162 -17.79 17.90 10.67
N ALA A 163 -16.64 17.83 9.98
CA ALA A 163 -16.40 18.58 8.76
C ALA A 163 -17.31 18.13 7.61
N LEU A 164 -17.53 16.83 7.45
CA LEU A 164 -18.47 16.28 6.46
C LEU A 164 -19.90 16.80 6.70
N GLU A 165 -20.38 16.75 7.93
CA GLU A 165 -21.72 17.23 8.29
C GLU A 165 -21.90 18.72 8.00
N LYS A 166 -20.91 19.55 8.35
CA LYS A 166 -20.87 20.97 8.02
C LYS A 166 -20.88 21.24 6.50
N ALA A 167 -20.25 20.34 5.72
CA ALA A 167 -20.25 20.39 4.26
C ALA A 167 -21.52 19.80 3.62
N GLY A 168 -22.51 19.36 4.42
CA GLY A 168 -23.77 18.79 3.94
C GLY A 168 -23.71 17.32 3.53
N PHE A 169 -22.70 16.60 4.00
CA PHE A 169 -22.53 15.16 3.78
C PHE A 169 -23.00 14.36 5.00
N PRO A 170 -23.51 13.13 4.82
CA PRO A 170 -23.78 12.24 5.93
C PRO A 170 -22.50 11.96 6.72
N ARG A 171 -22.56 12.05 8.04
CA ARG A 171 -21.41 11.70 8.94
C ARG A 171 -20.91 10.29 8.72
N ASP A 172 -21.81 9.39 8.35
CA ASP A 172 -21.53 7.97 8.16
C ASP A 172 -20.87 7.64 6.81
N CYS A 173 -20.47 8.66 6.02
CA CYS A 173 -19.50 8.50 4.94
C CYS A 173 -18.13 8.03 5.46
N VAL A 174 -17.80 8.38 6.71
CA VAL A 174 -16.63 7.89 7.45
C VAL A 174 -17.12 7.35 8.79
N ALA A 175 -16.90 6.07 9.05
CA ALA A 175 -17.17 5.42 10.32
C ALA A 175 -15.91 4.81 10.90
N LEU A 176 -15.78 4.83 12.23
CA LEU A 176 -14.67 4.18 12.95
C LEU A 176 -15.24 3.18 13.95
N VAL A 177 -14.71 1.96 13.94
CA VAL A 177 -15.06 0.92 14.91
C VAL A 177 -14.37 1.24 16.23
N GLU A 178 -15.16 1.52 17.28
CA GLU A 178 -14.66 1.87 18.61
C GLU A 178 -14.18 0.65 19.40
N ASP A 179 -14.71 -0.53 19.12
CA ASP A 179 -14.28 -1.77 19.74
C ASP A 179 -12.94 -2.23 19.15
N THR A 180 -11.90 -2.20 19.99
CA THR A 180 -10.53 -2.59 19.60
C THR A 180 -10.21 -4.06 19.90
N THR A 181 -11.19 -4.88 20.30
CA THR A 181 -11.00 -6.31 20.52
C THR A 181 -10.77 -7.06 19.21
N ARG A 182 -10.19 -8.27 19.30
CA ARG A 182 -10.05 -9.15 18.13
C ARG A 182 -11.41 -9.60 17.60
N GLN A 183 -12.42 -9.66 18.46
CA GLN A 183 -13.78 -10.02 18.08
C GLN A 183 -14.35 -9.03 17.06
N SER A 184 -14.15 -7.73 17.25
CA SER A 184 -14.63 -6.71 16.31
C SER A 184 -14.00 -6.84 14.91
N VAL A 185 -12.75 -7.29 14.82
CA VAL A 185 -12.10 -7.60 13.52
C VAL A 185 -12.78 -8.79 12.85
N THR A 186 -13.03 -9.88 13.63
CA THR A 186 -13.72 -11.05 13.12
C THR A 186 -15.13 -10.72 12.64
N GLU A 187 -15.87 -9.93 13.40
CA GLU A 187 -17.22 -9.50 13.02
C GLU A 187 -17.18 -8.64 11.74
N LEU A 188 -16.23 -7.70 11.64
CA LEU A 188 -16.07 -6.85 10.44
C LEU A 188 -15.77 -7.68 9.19
N MET A 189 -14.92 -8.71 9.30
CA MET A 189 -14.62 -9.65 8.22
C MET A 189 -15.84 -10.45 7.74
N GLN A 190 -16.87 -10.58 8.56
CA GLN A 190 -18.09 -11.33 8.24
C GLN A 190 -19.24 -10.46 7.70
N LEU A 191 -19.09 -9.13 7.66
CA LEU A 191 -20.15 -8.17 7.26
C LEU A 191 -20.41 -8.09 5.75
N SER A 192 -20.47 -9.22 5.05
CA SER A 192 -20.66 -9.30 3.60
C SER A 192 -21.95 -8.65 3.08
N ASP A 193 -22.98 -8.52 3.94
CA ASP A 193 -24.23 -7.84 3.55
C ASP A 193 -24.08 -6.32 3.48
N TYR A 194 -23.04 -5.78 4.11
CA TYR A 194 -22.82 -4.33 4.27
C TYR A 194 -21.55 -3.83 3.62
N LEU A 195 -20.47 -4.62 3.63
CA LEU A 195 -19.19 -4.25 3.03
C LEU A 195 -19.07 -4.85 1.63
N ASP A 196 -18.62 -4.05 0.68
CA ASP A 196 -18.37 -4.47 -0.68
C ASP A 196 -16.93 -4.98 -0.88
N VAL A 197 -15.99 -4.43 -0.09
CA VAL A 197 -14.58 -4.83 -0.09
C VAL A 197 -13.92 -4.54 1.26
N LEU A 198 -12.92 -5.32 1.61
CA LEU A 198 -12.08 -5.16 2.80
C LEU A 198 -10.60 -5.03 2.41
N ILE A 199 -9.91 -4.05 2.99
CA ILE A 199 -8.50 -3.79 2.72
C ILE A 199 -7.71 -3.85 4.04
N PRO A 200 -6.93 -4.91 4.28
CA PRO A 200 -6.03 -4.96 5.43
C PRO A 200 -4.78 -4.10 5.19
N ARG A 201 -4.34 -3.35 6.21
CA ARG A 201 -3.14 -2.50 6.22
C ARG A 201 -2.30 -2.75 7.48
N GLY A 202 -1.37 -3.68 7.42
CA GLY A 202 -0.55 -4.04 8.59
C GLY A 202 0.50 -5.08 8.26
N GLY A 203 1.01 -5.75 9.28
CA GLY A 203 2.00 -6.82 9.12
C GLY A 203 1.42 -8.08 8.48
N ALA A 204 2.31 -8.97 8.02
CA ALA A 204 1.96 -10.22 7.34
C ALA A 204 0.91 -11.07 8.09
N GLY A 205 0.98 -11.10 9.43
CA GLY A 205 0.03 -11.84 10.26
C GLY A 205 -1.40 -11.33 10.17
N LEU A 206 -1.60 -10.00 10.16
CA LEU A 206 -2.92 -9.39 9.97
C LEU A 206 -3.45 -9.69 8.56
N ILE A 207 -2.63 -9.44 7.54
CA ILE A 207 -3.01 -9.65 6.14
C ILE A 207 -3.45 -11.10 5.93
N LYS A 208 -2.62 -12.05 6.35
CA LYS A 208 -2.92 -13.48 6.25
C LYS A 208 -4.22 -13.83 6.97
N SER A 209 -4.41 -13.35 8.21
CA SER A 209 -5.62 -13.61 8.97
C SER A 209 -6.89 -13.09 8.27
N VAL A 210 -6.81 -11.89 7.67
CA VAL A 210 -7.95 -11.31 6.93
C VAL A 210 -8.24 -12.11 5.66
N VAL A 211 -7.22 -12.42 4.87
CA VAL A 211 -7.37 -13.18 3.61
C VAL A 211 -7.97 -14.57 3.84
N GLU A 212 -7.54 -15.26 4.90
CA GLU A 212 -8.00 -16.61 5.21
C GLU A 212 -9.40 -16.67 5.83
N ASN A 213 -9.85 -15.61 6.52
CA ASN A 213 -11.06 -15.68 7.35
C ASN A 213 -12.19 -14.74 6.91
N ALA A 214 -11.95 -13.79 5.99
CA ALA A 214 -12.99 -12.87 5.57
C ALA A 214 -14.00 -13.52 4.62
N LYS A 215 -15.30 -13.22 4.82
CA LYS A 215 -16.36 -13.47 3.84
C LYS A 215 -16.52 -12.29 2.87
N VAL A 216 -16.17 -11.08 3.33
CA VAL A 216 -16.11 -9.91 2.47
C VAL A 216 -14.95 -10.09 1.48
N PRO A 217 -15.10 -9.77 0.20
CA PRO A 217 -14.00 -9.76 -0.75
C PRO A 217 -12.83 -8.91 -0.24
N VAL A 218 -11.60 -9.42 -0.36
CA VAL A 218 -10.40 -8.76 0.16
C VAL A 218 -9.52 -8.29 -0.99
N ILE A 219 -9.09 -7.03 -0.93
CA ILE A 219 -7.93 -6.55 -1.69
C ILE A 219 -6.75 -6.52 -0.72
N GLU A 220 -5.85 -7.47 -0.86
CA GLU A 220 -4.70 -7.58 0.04
C GLU A 220 -3.58 -6.61 -0.34
N THR A 221 -2.94 -6.02 0.67
CA THR A 221 -1.68 -5.32 0.50
C THR A 221 -0.53 -6.30 0.69
N GLY A 222 0.47 -6.23 -0.21
CA GLY A 222 1.54 -7.22 -0.22
C GLY A 222 2.61 -7.00 0.85
N VAL A 223 3.23 -8.07 1.27
CA VAL A 223 4.54 -8.09 1.93
C VAL A 223 5.61 -7.96 0.84
N GLY A 224 6.69 -7.23 1.07
CA GLY A 224 7.64 -6.85 0.03
C GLY A 224 9.01 -7.54 0.16
N ASN A 225 9.13 -8.83 -0.15
CA ASN A 225 10.45 -9.44 -0.34
C ASN A 225 11.00 -9.12 -1.74
N CYS A 226 11.50 -7.87 -1.89
CA CYS A 226 11.95 -7.33 -3.16
C CYS A 226 13.38 -7.78 -3.51
N HIS A 227 13.64 -8.01 -4.81
CA HIS A 227 14.95 -8.44 -5.31
C HIS A 227 15.54 -7.44 -6.29
N ILE A 228 16.87 -7.33 -6.27
CA ILE A 228 17.66 -6.72 -7.35
C ILE A 228 18.63 -7.76 -7.88
N TYR A 229 18.60 -7.97 -9.19
CA TYR A 229 19.60 -8.77 -9.89
C TYR A 229 20.59 -7.89 -10.64
N VAL A 230 21.88 -8.02 -10.31
CA VAL A 230 22.99 -7.38 -11.01
C VAL A 230 23.55 -8.34 -12.05
N ASP A 231 23.23 -8.08 -13.30
CA ASP A 231 23.63 -8.90 -14.45
C ASP A 231 25.13 -8.75 -14.78
N LYS A 232 25.68 -9.71 -15.52
CA LYS A 232 27.09 -9.68 -15.96
C LYS A 232 27.49 -8.42 -16.72
N SER A 233 26.55 -7.79 -17.43
CA SER A 233 26.76 -6.58 -18.22
C SER A 233 26.43 -5.28 -17.46
N ALA A 234 26.13 -5.35 -16.16
CA ALA A 234 25.74 -4.20 -15.36
C ALA A 234 26.86 -3.16 -15.22
N ASP A 235 26.49 -1.88 -15.24
CA ASP A 235 27.32 -0.82 -14.73
C ASP A 235 27.38 -0.93 -13.20
N ILE A 236 28.60 -1.10 -12.65
CA ILE A 236 28.81 -1.34 -11.22
C ILE A 236 28.44 -0.11 -10.38
N GLU A 237 28.72 1.10 -10.87
CA GLU A 237 28.39 2.33 -10.16
C GLU A 237 26.86 2.54 -10.10
N MET A 238 26.18 2.26 -11.19
CA MET A 238 24.70 2.25 -11.23
C MET A 238 24.15 1.21 -10.25
N ALA A 239 24.64 -0.02 -10.29
CA ALA A 239 24.21 -1.10 -9.41
C ALA A 239 24.41 -0.74 -7.93
N LYS A 240 25.58 -0.21 -7.57
CA LYS A 240 25.89 0.29 -6.22
C LYS A 240 24.85 1.30 -5.74
N ASN A 241 24.56 2.33 -6.55
CA ASN A 241 23.64 3.40 -6.19
C ASN A 241 22.20 2.89 -6.04
N ILE A 242 21.75 2.01 -6.95
CA ILE A 242 20.41 1.41 -6.90
C ILE A 242 20.26 0.52 -5.67
N VAL A 243 21.22 -0.34 -5.38
CA VAL A 243 21.23 -1.24 -4.22
C VAL A 243 21.25 -0.44 -2.92
N PHE A 244 22.12 0.57 -2.81
CA PHE A 244 22.20 1.42 -1.65
C PHE A 244 20.88 2.17 -1.39
N ASN A 245 20.32 2.82 -2.42
CA ASN A 245 19.03 3.48 -2.30
C ASN A 245 17.92 2.48 -1.94
N GLY A 246 17.87 1.32 -2.63
CA GLY A 246 16.87 0.27 -2.38
C GLY A 246 16.84 -0.20 -0.94
N LYS A 247 18.02 -0.41 -0.31
CA LYS A 247 18.10 -0.92 1.06
C LYS A 247 18.07 0.15 2.12
N THR A 248 18.69 1.33 1.89
CA THR A 248 19.02 2.24 3.00
C THR A 248 18.15 3.49 3.10
N SER A 249 17.43 3.85 2.05
CA SER A 249 16.57 5.05 2.07
C SER A 249 15.45 4.94 3.11
N ARG A 250 14.83 3.78 3.24
CA ARG A 250 13.83 3.44 4.27
C ARG A 250 13.65 1.93 4.36
N PRO A 251 14.42 1.23 5.21
CA PRO A 251 14.42 -0.24 5.22
C PRO A 251 13.10 -0.87 5.69
N SER A 252 12.27 -0.13 6.45
CA SER A 252 11.05 -0.64 7.09
C SER A 252 9.78 -0.54 6.23
N VAL A 253 9.92 -0.51 4.90
CA VAL A 253 8.79 -0.45 3.94
C VAL A 253 8.85 -1.57 2.93
N CYS A 254 7.69 -1.98 2.40
CA CYS A 254 7.52 -3.17 1.55
C CYS A 254 8.25 -3.11 0.19
N ASN A 255 8.61 -1.93 -0.31
CA ASN A 255 9.37 -1.76 -1.55
C ASN A 255 10.90 -1.64 -1.31
N ALA A 256 11.36 -1.83 -0.05
CA ALA A 256 12.79 -1.90 0.25
C ALA A 256 13.40 -3.18 -0.29
N LEU A 257 14.67 -3.09 -0.68
CA LEU A 257 15.43 -4.24 -1.14
C LEU A 257 15.70 -5.22 0.02
N GLU A 258 15.37 -6.50 -0.18
CA GLU A 258 15.62 -7.55 0.81
C GLU A 258 16.64 -8.58 0.32
N THR A 259 16.64 -8.87 -0.98
CA THR A 259 17.60 -9.83 -1.58
C THR A 259 18.32 -9.24 -2.77
N LEU A 260 19.65 -9.31 -2.76
CA LEU A 260 20.55 -8.97 -3.86
C LEU A 260 21.09 -10.25 -4.53
N LEU A 261 20.84 -10.37 -5.83
CA LEU A 261 21.43 -11.42 -6.67
C LEU A 261 22.51 -10.82 -7.55
N VAL A 262 23.66 -11.46 -7.67
CA VAL A 262 24.78 -10.96 -8.47
C VAL A 262 25.29 -12.06 -9.40
N HIS A 263 25.40 -11.76 -10.69
CA HIS A 263 25.97 -12.70 -11.66
C HIS A 263 27.43 -13.02 -11.32
N LYS A 264 27.83 -14.30 -11.38
CA LYS A 264 29.19 -14.76 -11.01
C LYS A 264 30.32 -14.00 -11.72
N ASP A 265 30.13 -13.67 -13.02
CA ASP A 265 31.19 -13.05 -13.83
C ASP A 265 31.52 -11.60 -13.42
N ILE A 266 30.62 -10.94 -12.66
CA ILE A 266 30.82 -9.58 -12.17
C ILE A 266 30.97 -9.53 -10.63
N ALA A 267 30.65 -10.62 -9.93
CA ALA A 267 30.55 -10.66 -8.48
C ALA A 267 31.82 -10.22 -7.76
N GLU A 268 33.00 -10.66 -8.20
CA GLU A 268 34.28 -10.29 -7.60
C GLU A 268 34.57 -8.79 -7.67
N LYS A 269 34.03 -8.10 -8.70
CA LYS A 269 34.19 -6.65 -8.87
C LYS A 269 33.07 -5.87 -8.21
N ALA A 270 31.81 -6.32 -8.35
CA ALA A 270 30.65 -5.60 -7.90
C ALA A 270 30.43 -5.69 -6.39
N LEU A 271 30.58 -6.87 -5.78
CA LEU A 271 30.28 -7.07 -4.35
C LEU A 271 31.13 -6.22 -3.42
N PRO A 272 32.47 -6.07 -3.59
CA PRO A 272 33.26 -5.19 -2.73
C PRO A 272 32.83 -3.72 -2.82
N VAL A 273 32.47 -3.23 -4.02
CA VAL A 273 32.03 -1.85 -4.26
C VAL A 273 30.66 -1.60 -3.61
N ILE A 274 29.72 -2.53 -3.78
CA ILE A 274 28.38 -2.46 -3.18
C ILE A 274 28.49 -2.53 -1.66
N LYS A 275 29.32 -3.45 -1.12
CA LYS A 275 29.53 -3.59 0.32
C LYS A 275 30.06 -2.31 0.95
N ALA A 276 31.09 -1.71 0.35
CA ALA A 276 31.68 -0.47 0.87
C ALA A 276 30.64 0.68 0.97
N GLU A 277 29.64 0.71 0.09
CA GLU A 277 28.56 1.67 0.15
C GLU A 277 27.56 1.32 1.28
N LEU A 278 27.17 0.04 1.39
CA LEU A 278 26.26 -0.45 2.42
C LEU A 278 26.82 -0.29 3.84
N ASP A 279 28.14 -0.39 4.00
CA ASP A 279 28.83 -0.21 5.27
C ASP A 279 28.65 1.21 5.85
N LYS A 280 28.39 2.22 5.01
CA LYS A 280 28.07 3.59 5.49
C LYS A 280 26.80 3.65 6.35
N LYS A 281 25.96 2.64 6.25
CA LYS A 281 24.71 2.49 7.04
C LYS A 281 24.72 1.25 7.93
N ASN A 282 25.89 0.60 8.10
CA ASN A 282 26.04 -0.61 8.90
C ASN A 282 25.07 -1.72 8.48
N VAL A 283 24.85 -1.92 7.17
CA VAL A 283 23.96 -2.98 6.67
C VAL A 283 24.62 -4.34 6.87
N GLU A 284 23.97 -5.22 7.62
CA GLU A 284 24.37 -6.62 7.78
C GLU A 284 24.14 -7.39 6.47
N ILE A 285 25.18 -8.06 5.98
CA ILE A 285 25.09 -8.91 4.79
C ILE A 285 25.00 -10.37 5.23
N ARG A 286 23.90 -11.04 4.84
CA ARG A 286 23.73 -12.49 4.92
C ARG A 286 23.99 -13.11 3.54
N GLY A 287 25.14 -13.70 3.36
CA GLY A 287 25.63 -14.14 2.06
C GLY A 287 25.71 -15.65 1.90
N CYS A 288 25.51 -16.13 0.65
CA CYS A 288 25.86 -17.51 0.29
C CYS A 288 27.37 -17.74 0.37
N ASP A 289 27.81 -19.00 0.29
CA ASP A 289 29.24 -19.37 0.38
C ASP A 289 30.12 -18.56 -0.58
N ARG A 290 29.69 -18.38 -1.84
CA ARG A 290 30.43 -17.57 -2.83
C ARG A 290 30.51 -16.09 -2.43
N THR A 291 29.47 -15.54 -1.88
CA THR A 291 29.47 -14.16 -1.34
C THR A 291 30.48 -14.03 -0.21
N LYS A 292 30.50 -15.03 0.69
CA LYS A 292 31.43 -15.07 1.82
C LYS A 292 32.88 -15.27 1.36
N GLN A 293 33.13 -16.08 0.34
CA GLN A 293 34.47 -16.24 -0.27
C GLN A 293 35.01 -14.91 -0.82
N ILE A 294 34.15 -14.08 -1.42
CA ILE A 294 34.54 -12.79 -2.02
C ILE A 294 34.73 -11.71 -0.95
N LEU A 295 33.81 -11.61 0.02
CA LEU A 295 33.76 -10.51 0.98
C LEU A 295 34.41 -10.83 2.33
N GLY A 296 34.71 -12.09 2.62
CA GLY A 296 35.38 -12.54 3.85
C GLY A 296 34.45 -12.71 5.05
N ASP A 297 35.05 -12.73 6.24
CA ASP A 297 34.39 -13.09 7.51
C ASP A 297 33.41 -12.07 8.04
N CYS A 298 33.33 -10.89 7.44
CA CYS A 298 32.34 -9.87 7.81
C CYS A 298 30.91 -10.19 7.29
N VAL A 299 30.76 -11.28 6.51
CA VAL A 299 29.49 -11.74 5.99
C VAL A 299 28.93 -12.87 6.85
N VAL A 300 27.73 -12.74 7.36
CA VAL A 300 26.99 -13.82 8.02
C VAL A 300 26.55 -14.85 6.99
N SER A 301 26.66 -16.12 7.29
CA SER A 301 26.20 -17.17 6.37
C SER A 301 24.68 -17.12 6.25
N ALA A 302 24.18 -16.98 5.02
CA ALA A 302 22.75 -16.99 4.75
C ALA A 302 22.16 -18.39 4.92
N THR A 303 20.97 -18.44 5.47
CA THR A 303 20.11 -19.64 5.50
C THR A 303 19.05 -19.56 4.40
N GLU A 304 18.34 -20.65 4.16
CA GLU A 304 17.22 -20.68 3.20
C GLU A 304 16.09 -19.73 3.62
N GLU A 305 15.91 -19.52 4.92
CA GLU A 305 14.91 -18.62 5.47
C GLU A 305 15.23 -17.16 5.21
N ASP A 306 16.51 -16.78 5.20
CA ASP A 306 16.92 -15.39 4.92
C ASP A 306 16.50 -14.90 3.53
N TYR A 307 16.28 -15.82 2.58
CA TYR A 307 15.75 -15.47 1.26
C TYR A 307 14.21 -15.39 1.19
N ARG A 308 13.50 -15.77 2.27
CA ARG A 308 12.03 -15.79 2.31
C ARG A 308 11.42 -14.63 3.08
N ILE A 309 12.18 -14.10 4.03
CA ILE A 309 11.67 -13.10 4.96
C ILE A 309 11.87 -11.67 4.44
N GLU A 310 11.01 -10.79 4.89
CA GLU A 310 11.13 -9.35 4.80
C GLU A 310 11.83 -8.88 6.09
N PHE A 311 13.10 -8.45 6.00
CA PHE A 311 13.90 -8.07 7.19
C PHE A 311 13.38 -6.80 7.84
N LEU A 312 12.90 -5.83 7.03
CA LEU A 312 12.44 -4.51 7.50
C LEU A 312 13.50 -3.72 8.30
N ASP A 313 14.75 -4.07 8.12
CA ASP A 313 15.90 -3.52 8.85
C ASP A 313 17.13 -3.38 7.93
N TYR A 314 18.22 -2.88 8.42
CA TYR A 314 19.52 -2.79 7.75
C TYR A 314 20.19 -4.17 7.62
N ILE A 315 19.48 -5.13 7.09
CA ILE A 315 19.91 -6.51 6.79
C ILE A 315 19.55 -6.82 5.35
N ILE A 316 20.45 -7.46 4.60
CA ILE A 316 20.23 -7.85 3.21
C ILE A 316 20.75 -9.27 2.96
N ALA A 317 19.94 -10.11 2.29
CA ALA A 317 20.41 -11.38 1.77
C ALA A 317 21.15 -11.17 0.45
N VAL A 318 22.28 -11.86 0.25
CA VAL A 318 23.11 -11.73 -0.96
C VAL A 318 23.46 -13.10 -1.51
N LYS A 319 23.19 -13.34 -2.80
CA LYS A 319 23.50 -14.58 -3.47
C LYS A 319 24.18 -14.37 -4.81
N VAL A 320 25.28 -15.07 -5.04
CA VAL A 320 25.92 -15.16 -6.36
C VAL A 320 25.23 -16.25 -7.17
N VAL A 321 24.77 -15.91 -8.38
CA VAL A 321 24.06 -16.80 -9.30
C VAL A 321 24.88 -17.04 -10.58
N ASP A 322 24.65 -18.15 -11.26
CA ASP A 322 25.45 -18.55 -12.42
C ASP A 322 24.93 -17.94 -13.73
N SER A 323 23.66 -17.56 -13.77
CA SER A 323 22.98 -17.10 -14.97
C SER A 323 21.77 -16.23 -14.65
N LEU A 324 21.21 -15.58 -15.69
CA LEU A 324 19.90 -14.92 -15.62
C LEU A 324 18.79 -15.92 -15.25
N ASP A 325 18.84 -17.13 -15.79
CA ASP A 325 17.87 -18.20 -15.48
C ASP A 325 17.87 -18.53 -13.98
N ASP A 326 19.05 -18.65 -13.36
CA ASP A 326 19.16 -18.92 -11.93
C ASP A 326 18.63 -17.75 -11.07
N ALA A 327 18.86 -16.51 -11.53
CA ALA A 327 18.31 -15.33 -10.87
C ALA A 327 16.78 -15.33 -10.94
N ILE A 328 16.21 -15.59 -12.11
CA ILE A 328 14.76 -15.68 -12.32
C ILE A 328 14.16 -16.82 -11.48
N ALA A 329 14.78 -18.00 -11.49
CA ALA A 329 14.33 -19.14 -10.69
C ALA A 329 14.35 -18.83 -9.17
N HIS A 330 15.37 -18.10 -8.71
CA HIS A 330 15.46 -17.67 -7.32
C HIS A 330 14.31 -16.69 -6.99
N ILE A 331 14.11 -15.67 -7.81
CA ILE A 331 13.01 -14.69 -7.61
C ILE A 331 11.65 -15.40 -7.62
N GLN A 332 11.39 -16.28 -8.58
CA GLN A 332 10.14 -17.03 -8.65
C GLN A 332 9.89 -17.90 -7.41
N LYS A 333 10.95 -18.37 -6.75
CA LYS A 333 10.85 -19.21 -5.55
C LYS A 333 10.62 -18.42 -4.27
N TYR A 334 11.18 -17.22 -4.15
CA TYR A 334 11.27 -16.50 -2.87
C TYR A 334 10.55 -15.16 -2.84
N SER A 335 10.33 -14.53 -4.00
CA SER A 335 9.62 -13.26 -4.08
C SER A 335 8.16 -13.38 -3.63
N THR A 336 7.67 -12.30 -3.06
CA THR A 336 6.26 -12.08 -2.76
C THR A 336 5.50 -11.48 -3.95
N GLY A 337 6.17 -11.28 -5.09
CA GLY A 337 5.57 -10.68 -6.29
C GLY A 337 5.38 -9.16 -6.19
N HIS A 338 6.15 -8.49 -5.33
CA HIS A 338 6.00 -7.05 -5.10
C HIS A 338 6.79 -6.22 -6.12
N SER A 339 8.11 -6.17 -6.00
CA SER A 339 8.96 -5.33 -6.85
C SER A 339 10.31 -5.97 -7.11
N GLU A 340 10.66 -6.13 -8.39
CA GLU A 340 11.89 -6.77 -8.80
C GLU A 340 12.64 -5.90 -9.80
N CYS A 341 13.97 -5.92 -9.74
CA CYS A 341 14.79 -5.11 -10.63
C CYS A 341 15.92 -5.95 -11.25
N ILE A 342 16.20 -5.70 -12.51
CA ILE A 342 17.47 -6.08 -13.15
C ILE A 342 18.31 -4.82 -13.39
N VAL A 343 19.61 -4.90 -13.06
CA VAL A 343 20.59 -3.90 -13.48
C VAL A 343 21.44 -4.51 -14.58
N THR A 344 21.34 -3.98 -15.79
CA THR A 344 21.99 -4.55 -17.00
C THR A 344 22.17 -3.50 -18.07
N SER A 345 23.18 -3.68 -18.92
CA SER A 345 23.38 -2.95 -20.19
C SER A 345 22.98 -3.82 -21.41
N ASP A 346 22.59 -5.06 -21.19
CA ASP A 346 22.17 -5.97 -22.26
C ASP A 346 20.66 -5.90 -22.48
N TYR A 347 20.28 -5.51 -23.70
CA TYR A 347 18.89 -5.36 -24.10
C TYR A 347 18.08 -6.68 -24.02
N ASN A 348 18.73 -7.80 -24.39
CA ASN A 348 18.07 -9.09 -24.38
C ASN A 348 17.82 -9.58 -22.95
N SER A 349 18.81 -9.44 -22.05
CA SER A 349 18.67 -9.75 -20.63
C SER A 349 17.54 -8.93 -20.00
N ALA A 350 17.44 -7.63 -20.32
CA ALA A 350 16.37 -6.75 -19.81
C ALA A 350 14.98 -7.23 -20.26
N ASN A 351 14.82 -7.52 -21.56
CA ASN A 351 13.55 -7.98 -22.11
C ASN A 351 13.15 -9.37 -21.57
N GLU A 352 14.09 -10.29 -21.47
CA GLU A 352 13.84 -11.63 -20.94
C GLU A 352 13.43 -11.57 -19.47
N PHE A 353 14.14 -10.77 -18.65
CA PHE A 353 13.80 -10.57 -17.25
C PHE A 353 12.38 -10.01 -17.10
N THR A 354 12.07 -8.93 -17.80
CA THR A 354 10.73 -8.28 -17.70
C THR A 354 9.59 -9.16 -18.21
N ALA A 355 9.85 -10.04 -19.18
CA ALA A 355 8.87 -10.99 -19.70
C ALA A 355 8.60 -12.17 -18.76
N ARG A 356 9.62 -12.61 -18.00
CA ARG A 356 9.56 -13.84 -17.19
C ARG A 356 9.30 -13.59 -15.71
N ILE A 357 9.55 -12.37 -15.21
CA ILE A 357 9.22 -11.98 -13.84
C ILE A 357 7.79 -11.45 -13.79
N ASP A 358 6.96 -12.12 -12.99
CA ASP A 358 5.52 -11.81 -12.83
C ASP A 358 5.27 -11.17 -11.46
N SER A 359 5.94 -10.04 -11.19
CA SER A 359 5.73 -9.19 -10.01
C SER A 359 4.88 -7.96 -10.33
N ALA A 360 4.33 -7.31 -9.31
CA ALA A 360 3.47 -6.12 -9.48
C ALA A 360 4.22 -4.95 -10.14
N ALA A 361 5.51 -4.81 -9.85
CA ALA A 361 6.40 -3.85 -10.51
C ALA A 361 7.73 -4.53 -10.90
N VAL A 362 8.12 -4.37 -12.17
CA VAL A 362 9.37 -4.92 -12.71
C VAL A 362 10.19 -3.79 -13.31
N TYR A 363 11.41 -3.63 -12.81
CA TYR A 363 12.29 -2.52 -13.14
C TYR A 363 13.49 -2.96 -13.96
N VAL A 364 13.91 -2.10 -14.86
CA VAL A 364 15.21 -2.14 -15.52
C VAL A 364 15.96 -0.89 -15.12
N ASN A 365 17.12 -1.05 -14.47
CA ASN A 365 18.04 0.04 -14.11
C ASN A 365 17.42 1.13 -13.21
N ALA A 366 16.50 0.76 -12.32
CA ALA A 366 15.88 1.69 -11.37
C ALA A 366 15.63 1.02 -10.01
N SER A 367 15.60 1.82 -8.96
CA SER A 367 15.36 1.34 -7.59
C SER A 367 13.92 0.85 -7.40
N THR A 368 13.74 -0.24 -6.66
CA THR A 368 12.42 -0.75 -6.25
C THR A 368 11.65 0.25 -5.38
N ARG A 369 12.34 1.25 -4.81
CA ARG A 369 11.75 2.32 -3.99
C ARG A 369 10.75 3.20 -4.76
N PHE A 370 10.77 3.19 -6.08
CA PHE A 370 9.78 3.88 -6.90
C PHE A 370 8.41 3.21 -6.92
N THR A 371 8.23 2.01 -6.37
CA THR A 371 6.89 1.39 -6.25
C THR A 371 6.10 2.10 -5.15
N ASP A 372 5.56 3.23 -5.49
CA ASP A 372 4.85 4.16 -4.59
C ASP A 372 3.84 4.97 -5.43
N GLY A 373 2.65 5.21 -4.90
CA GLY A 373 1.59 5.92 -5.63
C GLY A 373 1.94 7.36 -5.97
N GLY A 374 2.70 8.05 -5.11
CA GLY A 374 3.20 9.40 -5.39
C GLY A 374 4.23 9.40 -6.52
N GLU A 375 5.22 8.51 -6.44
CA GLU A 375 6.28 8.35 -7.44
C GLU A 375 5.75 7.89 -8.81
N PHE A 376 4.68 7.09 -8.83
CA PHE A 376 4.00 6.66 -10.06
C PHE A 376 3.04 7.73 -10.63
N GLY A 377 2.94 8.89 -9.98
CA GLY A 377 2.06 9.98 -10.42
C GLY A 377 0.58 9.74 -10.17
N LEU A 378 0.23 8.77 -9.30
CA LEU A 378 -1.15 8.50 -8.88
C LEU A 378 -1.64 9.51 -7.81
N GLY A 379 -0.74 10.33 -7.30
CA GLY A 379 -0.99 11.38 -6.30
C GLY A 379 -1.09 10.86 -4.86
N ALA A 380 -1.70 9.70 -4.65
CA ALA A 380 -1.80 9.04 -3.34
C ALA A 380 -2.09 7.55 -3.54
N GLU A 381 -1.84 6.76 -2.49
CA GLU A 381 -2.15 5.33 -2.49
C GLU A 381 -2.70 4.85 -1.16
N ILE A 382 -3.52 3.80 -1.20
CA ILE A 382 -3.98 3.08 -0.01
C ILE A 382 -3.06 1.91 0.34
N GLY A 383 -2.13 1.58 -0.52
CA GLY A 383 -1.12 0.52 -0.39
C GLY A 383 -0.80 -0.14 -1.71
N ILE A 384 0.08 -1.14 -1.66
CA ILE A 384 0.56 -1.85 -2.83
C ILE A 384 0.04 -3.29 -2.75
N SER A 385 -0.71 -3.71 -3.77
CA SER A 385 -1.24 -5.06 -3.88
C SER A 385 -0.35 -5.94 -4.76
N THR A 386 -0.16 -7.19 -4.34
CA THR A 386 0.55 -8.19 -5.15
C THR A 386 -0.39 -9.22 -5.78
N GLN A 387 -1.69 -9.17 -5.44
CA GLN A 387 -2.68 -10.08 -6.02
C GLN A 387 -3.00 -9.73 -7.47
N LYS A 388 -3.46 -10.72 -8.25
CA LYS A 388 -3.79 -10.54 -9.67
C LYS A 388 -5.24 -10.15 -9.91
N LEU A 389 -6.10 -10.36 -8.94
CA LEU A 389 -7.52 -10.05 -9.06
C LEU A 389 -7.79 -8.61 -8.66
N HIS A 390 -8.39 -7.84 -9.55
CA HIS A 390 -8.79 -6.45 -9.45
C HIS A 390 -7.60 -5.47 -9.44
N ALA A 391 -6.91 -5.25 -8.31
CA ALA A 391 -5.82 -4.28 -8.17
C ALA A 391 -4.47 -4.98 -8.04
N ARG A 392 -3.44 -4.49 -8.75
CA ARG A 392 -2.06 -4.97 -8.66
C ARG A 392 -1.09 -3.80 -8.78
N GLY A 393 -0.12 -3.71 -7.88
CA GLY A 393 0.76 -2.56 -7.73
C GLY A 393 0.20 -1.51 -6.77
N PRO A 394 0.69 -0.25 -6.82
CA PRO A 394 0.17 0.85 -6.00
C PRO A 394 -1.32 1.09 -6.29
N MET A 395 -2.13 1.13 -5.24
CA MET A 395 -3.57 1.30 -5.32
C MET A 395 -3.95 2.75 -5.09
N GLY A 396 -4.12 3.50 -6.18
CA GLY A 396 -4.64 4.87 -6.16
C GLY A 396 -6.17 4.91 -6.27
N LEU A 397 -6.69 6.04 -6.75
CA LEU A 397 -8.14 6.25 -6.87
C LEU A 397 -8.83 5.30 -7.85
N ASN A 398 -8.17 4.93 -8.96
CA ASN A 398 -8.76 4.05 -9.97
C ASN A 398 -9.04 2.66 -9.40
N GLU A 399 -8.15 2.15 -8.57
CA GLU A 399 -8.24 0.83 -7.94
C GLU A 399 -9.34 0.77 -6.86
N LEU A 400 -9.82 1.94 -6.39
CA LEU A 400 -10.97 2.07 -5.47
C LEU A 400 -12.30 2.24 -6.23
N THR A 401 -12.32 1.94 -7.52
CA THR A 401 -13.53 1.94 -8.35
C THR A 401 -13.77 0.56 -8.98
N SER A 402 -15.03 0.31 -9.34
CA SER A 402 -15.44 -0.80 -10.16
C SER A 402 -16.04 -0.26 -11.47
N SER A 403 -16.74 -1.09 -12.24
CA SER A 403 -17.39 -0.65 -13.46
C SER A 403 -18.79 -1.24 -13.59
N LYS A 404 -19.68 -0.49 -14.29
CA LYS A 404 -20.99 -0.99 -14.72
C LYS A 404 -21.23 -0.70 -16.21
N TYR A 405 -22.16 -1.39 -16.79
CA TYR A 405 -22.63 -1.08 -18.15
C TYR A 405 -23.86 -0.17 -18.09
N ILE A 406 -23.83 0.91 -18.90
CA ILE A 406 -25.00 1.73 -19.21
C ILE A 406 -25.41 1.39 -20.63
N ILE A 407 -26.66 0.96 -20.79
CA ILE A 407 -27.19 0.54 -22.06
C ILE A 407 -28.38 1.43 -22.42
N ARG A 408 -28.27 2.13 -23.57
CA ARG A 408 -29.34 3.00 -24.07
C ARG A 408 -29.91 2.39 -25.34
N GLY A 409 -31.21 2.24 -25.33
CA GLY A 409 -31.97 1.68 -26.46
C GLY A 409 -33.16 2.55 -26.84
N ASN A 410 -33.81 2.12 -27.91
CA ASN A 410 -35.05 2.71 -28.42
C ASN A 410 -36.09 1.61 -28.70
N GLY A 411 -36.33 0.75 -27.69
CA GLY A 411 -37.32 -0.33 -27.81
C GLY A 411 -36.82 -1.64 -28.43
N GLN A 412 -35.50 -1.83 -28.56
CA GLN A 412 -34.97 -3.09 -29.07
C GLN A 412 -35.32 -4.28 -28.16
N ILE A 413 -35.73 -5.38 -28.78
CA ILE A 413 -36.01 -6.67 -28.17
C ILE A 413 -35.01 -7.71 -28.68
N ARG A 414 -34.82 -8.80 -27.94
CA ARG A 414 -34.00 -9.95 -28.32
C ARG A 414 -34.85 -11.07 -28.86
#